data_53e338c285bd7cc32772c5bc8f3d1668
#
_entry.id   53e338c285bd7cc32772c5bc8f3d1668
#
_cell.length_a   1.000
_cell.length_b   1.000
_cell.length_c   1.000
_cell.angle_alpha   90.00
_cell.angle_beta   90.00
_cell.angle_gamma   90.00
#
_symmetry.space_group_name_H-M   'P 1'
#
loop_
_entity.id
_entity.type
_entity.pdbx_description
1 polymer ?
#
loop_
_entity_poly.entity_id
_entity_poly.type
_entity_poly.pdbx_seq_one_letter_code
_entity_poly.pdbx_strand_id
1 'polypeptide(L)'
;MTTEIWQLSESELLADAAAVSHKIQLLEARRIALVADIDTRVSREKLGFPGPAGWLTSTTLLTPSKATKIVALARGLKNFPDIADAVDTGVMSVDHAALILTFAETPPKNLPQEGRDIARSAMIAAATGPGARTDIIREAITKLEDTYGGNKPPPEDTDRNELFASKTLNGRLVAKMDFDAITGEKLLT
;
A
#
# COMPACT_ATOMS: atom_id res chain seq x y z
N MET A 1 0.02 13.13 -37.56
CA MET A 1 0.71 11.89 -37.92
C MET A 1 1.40 11.38 -36.68
N THR A 2 1.08 10.18 -36.22
CA THR A 2 1.75 9.59 -35.05
C THR A 2 3.06 9.01 -35.56
N THR A 3 4.20 9.51 -35.10
CA THR A 3 5.51 8.95 -35.41
C THR A 3 5.56 7.51 -34.89
N GLU A 4 5.98 6.57 -35.72
CA GLU A 4 6.11 5.17 -35.33
C GLU A 4 7.24 5.02 -34.30
N ILE A 5 7.05 4.17 -33.28
CA ILE A 5 8.00 4.02 -32.17
C ILE A 5 9.43 3.73 -32.63
N TRP A 6 9.60 2.93 -33.70
CA TRP A 6 10.90 2.59 -34.26
C TRP A 6 11.64 3.74 -34.97
N GLN A 7 10.95 4.86 -35.20
CA GLN A 7 11.53 6.07 -35.82
C GLN A 7 12.06 7.08 -34.79
N LEU A 8 11.73 6.87 -33.52
CA LEU A 8 12.12 7.76 -32.44
C LEU A 8 13.61 7.55 -32.09
N SER A 9 14.29 8.65 -31.83
CA SER A 9 15.61 8.63 -31.19
C SER A 9 15.53 8.16 -29.73
N GLU A 10 16.63 7.76 -29.13
CA GLU A 10 16.68 7.35 -27.71
C GLU A 10 16.13 8.42 -26.76
N SER A 11 16.45 9.69 -27.01
CA SER A 11 15.95 10.83 -26.20
C SER A 11 14.45 11.02 -26.35
N GLU A 12 13.89 10.86 -27.56
CA GLU A 12 12.45 10.95 -27.81
C GLU A 12 11.71 9.76 -27.18
N LEU A 13 12.28 8.55 -27.23
CA LEU A 13 11.69 7.37 -26.55
C LEU A 13 11.58 7.60 -25.04
N LEU A 14 12.64 8.11 -24.40
CA LEU A 14 12.62 8.40 -22.96
C LEU A 14 11.62 9.50 -22.61
N ALA A 15 11.58 10.59 -23.41
CA ALA A 15 10.65 11.68 -23.21
C ALA A 15 9.18 11.24 -23.39
N ASP A 16 8.89 10.48 -24.44
CA ASP A 16 7.54 9.97 -24.70
C ASP A 16 7.09 8.96 -23.63
N ALA A 17 7.97 8.08 -23.19
CA ALA A 17 7.66 7.15 -22.12
C ALA A 17 7.34 7.88 -20.79
N ALA A 18 8.09 8.92 -20.45
CA ALA A 18 7.82 9.77 -19.28
C ALA A 18 6.49 10.52 -19.43
N ALA A 19 6.22 11.10 -20.60
CA ALA A 19 4.98 11.83 -20.88
C ALA A 19 3.75 10.89 -20.84
N VAL A 20 3.85 9.69 -21.38
CA VAL A 20 2.78 8.68 -21.30
C VAL A 20 2.55 8.24 -19.86
N SER A 21 3.61 7.99 -19.09
CA SER A 21 3.50 7.62 -17.68
C SER A 21 2.78 8.70 -16.86
N HIS A 22 3.12 9.96 -17.09
CA HIS A 22 2.42 11.08 -16.43
C HIS A 22 0.94 11.17 -16.82
N LYS A 23 0.61 10.99 -18.10
CA LYS A 23 -0.79 10.93 -18.55
C LYS A 23 -1.57 9.79 -17.92
N ILE A 24 -0.94 8.62 -17.75
CA ILE A 24 -1.56 7.47 -17.05
C ILE A 24 -1.89 7.85 -15.61
N GLN A 25 -0.98 8.50 -14.89
CA GLN A 25 -1.22 8.97 -13.52
C GLN A 25 -2.43 9.92 -13.44
N LEU A 26 -2.50 10.92 -14.32
CA LEU A 26 -3.64 11.83 -14.37
C LEU A 26 -4.96 11.13 -14.71
N LEU A 27 -4.95 10.15 -15.62
CA LEU A 27 -6.13 9.36 -15.96
C LEU A 27 -6.54 8.42 -14.79
N GLU A 28 -5.60 7.89 -14.04
CA GLU A 28 -5.88 7.11 -12.83
C GLU A 28 -6.51 7.99 -11.74
N ALA A 29 -5.98 9.18 -11.48
CA ALA A 29 -6.57 10.17 -10.60
C ALA A 29 -8.02 10.51 -11.03
N ARG A 30 -8.21 10.83 -12.29
CA ARG A 30 -9.53 11.13 -12.84
C ARG A 30 -10.50 9.97 -12.70
N ARG A 31 -10.05 8.73 -12.90
CA ARG A 31 -10.87 7.53 -12.68
C ARG A 31 -11.34 7.43 -11.24
N ILE A 32 -10.44 7.68 -10.26
CA ILE A 32 -10.77 7.63 -8.84
C ILE A 32 -11.81 8.69 -8.50
N ALA A 33 -11.65 9.93 -8.97
CA ALA A 33 -12.61 11.00 -8.77
C ALA A 33 -14.00 10.65 -9.35
N LEU A 34 -14.05 10.08 -10.57
CA LEU A 34 -15.29 9.61 -11.17
C LEU A 34 -15.95 8.49 -10.37
N VAL A 35 -15.16 7.53 -9.86
CA VAL A 35 -15.68 6.43 -9.04
C VAL A 35 -16.22 6.95 -7.71
N ALA A 36 -15.58 7.96 -7.11
CA ALA A 36 -16.08 8.63 -5.92
C ALA A 36 -17.46 9.29 -6.15
N ASP A 37 -17.64 9.92 -7.31
CA ASP A 37 -18.91 10.52 -7.72
C ASP A 37 -19.97 9.44 -8.05
N ILE A 38 -19.61 8.37 -8.73
CA ILE A 38 -20.50 7.24 -8.99
C ILE A 38 -21.03 6.65 -7.67
N ASP A 39 -20.12 6.41 -6.71
CA ASP A 39 -20.47 5.83 -5.41
C ASP A 39 -21.45 6.70 -4.60
N THR A 40 -21.45 8.02 -4.81
CA THR A 40 -22.30 8.96 -4.06
C THR A 40 -23.57 9.37 -4.80
N ARG A 41 -23.53 9.47 -6.12
CA ARG A 41 -24.58 10.12 -6.92
C ARG A 41 -25.39 9.16 -7.77
N VAL A 42 -24.87 7.96 -8.05
CA VAL A 42 -25.57 6.98 -8.89
C VAL A 42 -26.27 5.95 -8.04
N SER A 43 -27.59 5.84 -8.19
CA SER A 43 -28.37 4.83 -7.45
C SER A 43 -28.00 3.40 -7.91
N ARG A 44 -28.20 2.43 -7.01
CA ARG A 44 -27.90 1.02 -7.31
C ARG A 44 -28.73 0.49 -8.49
N GLU A 45 -29.97 0.96 -8.62
CA GLU A 45 -30.85 0.58 -9.72
C GLU A 45 -30.29 1.06 -11.08
N LYS A 46 -29.81 2.30 -11.14
CA LYS A 46 -29.16 2.84 -12.35
C LYS A 46 -27.81 2.18 -12.64
N LEU A 47 -27.07 1.84 -11.60
CA LEU A 47 -25.78 1.17 -11.74
C LEU A 47 -25.95 -0.27 -12.23
N GLY A 48 -27.05 -0.95 -11.88
CA GLY A 48 -27.31 -2.36 -12.19
C GLY A 48 -26.45 -3.35 -11.38
N PHE A 49 -25.73 -2.86 -10.38
CA PHE A 49 -24.83 -3.64 -9.52
C PHE A 49 -24.94 -3.20 -8.06
N PRO A 50 -24.57 -4.07 -7.09
CA PRO A 50 -24.60 -3.72 -5.66
C PRO A 50 -23.72 -2.53 -5.27
N GLY A 51 -22.77 -2.17 -6.14
CA GLY A 51 -21.89 -1.02 -5.95
C GLY A 51 -20.88 -0.84 -7.09
N PRO A 52 -20.07 0.25 -7.04
CA PRO A 52 -19.14 0.62 -8.11
C PRO A 52 -18.12 -0.46 -8.47
N ALA A 53 -17.67 -1.27 -7.50
CA ALA A 53 -16.69 -2.34 -7.76
C ALA A 53 -17.23 -3.41 -8.72
N GLY A 54 -18.49 -3.84 -8.53
CA GLY A 54 -19.16 -4.78 -9.42
C GLY A 54 -19.34 -4.20 -10.83
N TRP A 55 -19.77 -2.94 -10.91
CA TRP A 55 -19.90 -2.22 -12.17
C TRP A 55 -18.55 -2.10 -12.91
N LEU A 56 -17.48 -1.66 -12.21
CA LEU A 56 -16.14 -1.57 -12.80
C LEU A 56 -15.65 -2.92 -13.36
N THR A 57 -15.82 -3.99 -12.59
CA THR A 57 -15.42 -5.33 -13.03
C THR A 57 -16.17 -5.79 -14.27
N SER A 58 -17.46 -5.47 -14.39
CA SER A 58 -18.30 -5.91 -15.51
C SER A 58 -18.16 -5.04 -16.76
N THR A 59 -17.80 -3.76 -16.61
CA THR A 59 -17.74 -2.81 -17.73
C THR A 59 -16.32 -2.49 -18.19
N THR A 60 -15.31 -2.92 -17.43
CA THR A 60 -13.90 -2.67 -17.76
C THR A 60 -13.08 -3.97 -17.66
N LEU A 61 -11.81 -3.93 -18.05
CA LEU A 61 -10.88 -5.07 -17.94
C LEU A 61 -10.23 -5.17 -16.54
N LEU A 62 -10.82 -4.53 -15.51
CA LEU A 62 -10.29 -4.57 -14.16
C LEU A 62 -10.65 -5.89 -13.46
N THR A 63 -9.68 -6.45 -12.75
CA THR A 63 -9.96 -7.58 -11.86
C THR A 63 -10.81 -7.13 -10.67
N PRO A 64 -11.60 -8.02 -10.04
CA PRO A 64 -12.40 -7.69 -8.85
C PRO A 64 -11.58 -7.05 -7.73
N SER A 65 -10.37 -7.58 -7.47
CA SER A 65 -9.47 -7.03 -6.46
C SER A 65 -9.03 -5.60 -6.78
N LYS A 66 -8.68 -5.31 -8.05
CA LYS A 66 -8.28 -3.95 -8.46
C LYS A 66 -9.47 -2.99 -8.40
N ALA A 67 -10.65 -3.41 -8.83
CA ALA A 67 -11.88 -2.61 -8.73
C ALA A 67 -12.21 -2.26 -7.28
N THR A 68 -12.13 -3.23 -6.35
CA THR A 68 -12.35 -3.00 -4.92
C THR A 68 -11.35 -2.01 -4.34
N LYS A 69 -10.06 -2.11 -4.68
CA LYS A 69 -9.03 -1.16 -4.24
C LYS A 69 -9.27 0.26 -4.73
N ILE A 70 -9.70 0.42 -5.99
CA ILE A 70 -10.05 1.73 -6.56
C ILE A 70 -11.21 2.36 -5.79
N VAL A 71 -12.28 1.59 -5.49
CA VAL A 71 -13.44 2.08 -4.73
C VAL A 71 -13.05 2.44 -3.29
N ALA A 72 -12.23 1.62 -2.63
CA ALA A 72 -11.74 1.91 -1.29
C ALA A 72 -10.94 3.22 -1.26
N LEU A 73 -10.00 3.38 -2.20
CA LEU A 73 -9.21 4.61 -2.33
C LEU A 73 -10.10 5.82 -2.62
N ALA A 74 -11.07 5.70 -3.54
CA ALA A 74 -12.01 6.77 -3.86
C ALA A 74 -12.85 7.22 -2.65
N ARG A 75 -13.21 6.30 -1.76
CA ARG A 75 -13.93 6.60 -0.51
C ARG A 75 -13.02 7.26 0.52
N GLY A 76 -11.84 6.72 0.72
CA GLY A 76 -10.90 7.21 1.72
C GLY A 76 -10.40 8.62 1.40
N LEU A 77 -10.10 8.93 0.16
CA LEU A 77 -9.61 10.25 -0.25
C LEU A 77 -10.58 11.40 0.09
N LYS A 78 -11.89 11.13 0.23
CA LYS A 78 -12.86 12.15 0.67
C LYS A 78 -12.58 12.71 2.06
N ASN A 79 -11.93 11.90 2.92
CA ASN A 79 -11.62 12.28 4.30
C ASN A 79 -10.24 12.94 4.44
N PHE A 80 -9.43 12.91 3.37
CA PHE A 80 -8.04 13.39 3.36
C PHE A 80 -7.80 14.25 2.12
N PRO A 81 -8.27 15.51 2.13
CA PRO A 81 -8.15 16.42 0.97
C PRO A 81 -6.70 16.71 0.57
N ASP A 82 -5.77 16.72 1.53
CA ASP A 82 -4.34 16.90 1.29
C ASP A 82 -3.75 15.78 0.41
N ILE A 83 -4.16 14.53 0.62
CA ILE A 83 -3.77 13.38 -0.22
C ILE A 83 -4.50 13.46 -1.57
N ALA A 84 -5.79 13.79 -1.56
CA ALA A 84 -6.60 13.90 -2.78
C ALA A 84 -6.03 14.94 -3.75
N ASP A 85 -5.70 16.14 -3.26
CA ASP A 85 -5.12 17.22 -4.05
C ASP A 85 -3.78 16.82 -4.69
N ALA A 86 -2.93 16.11 -3.95
CA ALA A 86 -1.65 15.62 -4.48
C ALA A 86 -1.83 14.57 -5.59
N VAL A 87 -2.87 13.73 -5.49
CA VAL A 87 -3.23 12.76 -6.54
C VAL A 87 -3.83 13.47 -7.75
N ASP A 88 -4.77 14.38 -7.55
CA ASP A 88 -5.50 15.06 -8.62
C ASP A 88 -4.59 15.94 -9.48
N THR A 89 -3.58 16.56 -8.85
CA THR A 89 -2.55 17.34 -9.56
C THR A 89 -1.49 16.46 -10.26
N GLY A 90 -1.51 15.15 -10.03
CA GLY A 90 -0.56 14.20 -10.63
C GLY A 90 0.85 14.28 -10.04
N VAL A 91 1.05 15.00 -8.91
CA VAL A 91 2.36 15.06 -8.22
C VAL A 91 2.61 13.84 -7.33
N MET A 92 1.55 13.09 -7.01
CA MET A 92 1.61 11.83 -6.27
C MET A 92 0.92 10.71 -7.06
N SER A 93 1.52 9.53 -7.08
CA SER A 93 0.90 8.36 -7.70
C SER A 93 -0.20 7.75 -6.81
N VAL A 94 -1.14 7.07 -7.45
CA VAL A 94 -2.23 6.32 -6.78
C VAL A 94 -1.68 5.29 -5.78
N ASP A 95 -0.55 4.65 -6.09
CA ASP A 95 0.06 3.66 -5.22
C ASP A 95 0.63 4.27 -3.94
N HIS A 96 1.26 5.45 -4.03
CA HIS A 96 1.70 6.21 -2.85
C HIS A 96 0.51 6.65 -2.00
N ALA A 97 -0.51 7.21 -2.65
CA ALA A 97 -1.73 7.64 -1.97
C ALA A 97 -2.41 6.50 -1.21
N ALA A 98 -2.48 5.30 -1.80
CA ALA A 98 -3.06 4.13 -1.14
C ALA A 98 -2.31 3.72 0.14
N LEU A 99 -0.98 3.80 0.15
CA LEU A 99 -0.17 3.51 1.34
C LEU A 99 -0.39 4.55 2.43
N ILE A 100 -0.32 5.85 2.07
CA ILE A 100 -0.50 6.95 3.01
C ILE A 100 -1.92 6.95 3.59
N LEU A 101 -2.93 6.67 2.75
CA LEU A 101 -4.32 6.56 3.18
C LEU A 101 -4.52 5.43 4.18
N THR A 102 -3.92 4.25 3.93
CA THR A 102 -3.99 3.12 4.88
C THR A 102 -3.43 3.52 6.26
N PHE A 103 -2.32 4.21 6.31
CA PHE A 103 -1.77 4.76 7.56
C PHE A 103 -2.69 5.81 8.17
N ALA A 104 -3.25 6.73 7.38
CA ALA A 104 -4.09 7.82 7.86
C ALA A 104 -5.42 7.31 8.44
N GLU A 105 -6.02 6.26 7.86
CA GLU A 105 -7.25 5.63 8.33
C GLU A 105 -7.03 4.76 9.57
N THR A 106 -5.89 4.07 9.64
CA THR A 106 -5.56 3.14 10.73
C THR A 106 -4.16 3.40 11.30
N PRO A 107 -3.95 4.57 11.92
CA PRO A 107 -2.65 4.90 12.49
C PRO A 107 -2.35 4.03 13.73
N PRO A 108 -1.07 3.85 14.10
CA PRO A 108 -0.69 3.14 15.31
C PRO A 108 -1.41 3.68 16.53
N LYS A 109 -1.92 2.78 17.38
CA LYS A 109 -2.85 3.12 18.50
C LYS A 109 -2.28 4.16 19.47
N ASN A 110 -1.00 4.07 19.77
CA ASN A 110 -0.33 4.93 20.76
C ASN A 110 0.33 6.17 20.14
N LEU A 111 0.17 6.39 18.83
CA LEU A 111 0.70 7.58 18.15
C LEU A 111 -0.21 8.78 18.46
N PRO A 112 0.31 9.86 19.11
CA PRO A 112 -0.46 11.07 19.40
C PRO A 112 -1.01 11.72 18.11
N GLN A 113 -2.12 12.46 18.21
CA GLN A 113 -2.75 13.11 17.06
C GLN A 113 -1.79 14.04 16.29
N GLU A 114 -1.03 14.85 17.00
CA GLU A 114 -0.02 15.71 16.38
C GLU A 114 1.04 14.89 15.61
N GLY A 115 1.48 13.76 16.18
CA GLY A 115 2.40 12.83 15.53
C GLY A 115 1.81 12.20 14.26
N ARG A 116 0.50 11.91 14.23
CA ARG A 116 -0.20 11.39 13.03
C ARG A 116 -0.21 12.42 11.91
N ASP A 117 -0.50 13.67 12.23
CA ASP A 117 -0.55 14.77 11.26
C ASP A 117 0.83 15.10 10.70
N ILE A 118 1.86 15.12 11.56
CA ILE A 118 3.25 15.30 11.14
C ILE A 118 3.70 14.13 10.25
N ALA A 119 3.45 12.89 10.65
CA ALA A 119 3.83 11.71 9.88
C ALA A 119 3.14 11.69 8.51
N ARG A 120 1.82 11.98 8.44
CA ARG A 120 1.09 12.07 7.19
C ARG A 120 1.68 13.13 6.27
N SER A 121 1.92 14.34 6.78
CA SER A 121 2.51 15.43 6.00
C SER A 121 3.90 15.08 5.48
N ALA A 122 4.74 14.45 6.30
CA ALA A 122 6.07 13.99 5.89
C ALA A 122 6.01 12.90 4.81
N MET A 123 5.07 11.95 4.92
CA MET A 123 4.85 10.92 3.91
C MET A 123 4.36 11.51 2.59
N ILE A 124 3.44 12.51 2.62
CA ILE A 124 2.98 13.22 1.44
C ILE A 124 4.17 13.91 0.77
N ALA A 125 4.99 14.63 1.51
CA ALA A 125 6.17 15.29 0.98
C ALA A 125 7.17 14.30 0.34
N ALA A 126 7.41 13.15 0.98
CA ALA A 126 8.29 12.10 0.45
C ALA A 126 7.70 11.35 -0.77
N ALA A 127 6.38 11.36 -0.92
CA ALA A 127 5.66 10.71 -2.02
C ALA A 127 5.46 11.63 -3.23
N THR A 128 5.87 12.90 -3.13
CA THR A 128 5.62 13.93 -4.14
C THR A 128 6.82 14.09 -5.06
N GLY A 129 6.57 14.12 -6.37
CA GLY A 129 7.56 14.43 -7.39
C GLY A 129 8.33 13.23 -7.95
N PRO A 130 9.21 13.48 -8.92
CA PRO A 130 9.98 12.44 -9.58
C PRO A 130 10.96 11.79 -8.61
N GLY A 131 11.07 10.46 -8.68
CA GLY A 131 11.95 9.69 -7.79
C GLY A 131 11.32 9.30 -6.45
N ALA A 132 10.07 9.66 -6.18
CA ALA A 132 9.32 9.17 -5.03
C ALA A 132 9.24 7.63 -5.03
N ARG A 133 9.44 7.01 -3.85
CA ARG A 133 9.56 5.56 -3.70
C ARG A 133 8.59 5.05 -2.65
N THR A 134 7.79 4.04 -3.03
CA THR A 134 6.81 3.42 -2.11
C THR A 134 7.46 2.63 -0.97
N ASP A 135 8.67 2.11 -1.16
CA ASP A 135 9.41 1.39 -0.11
C ASP A 135 9.81 2.31 1.04
N ILE A 136 10.20 3.56 0.77
CA ILE A 136 10.48 4.56 1.81
C ILE A 136 9.23 4.82 2.66
N ILE A 137 8.07 4.96 2.03
CA ILE A 137 6.80 5.16 2.76
C ILE A 137 6.47 3.92 3.61
N ARG A 138 6.63 2.71 3.07
CA ARG A 138 6.41 1.47 3.84
C ARG A 138 7.35 1.35 5.03
N GLU A 139 8.63 1.66 4.84
CA GLU A 139 9.61 1.65 5.92
C GLU A 139 9.25 2.65 7.03
N ALA A 140 8.82 3.86 6.67
CA ALA A 140 8.36 4.85 7.62
C ALA A 140 7.13 4.38 8.41
N ILE A 141 6.15 3.76 7.73
CA ILE A 141 4.96 3.17 8.38
C ILE A 141 5.38 2.06 9.34
N THR A 142 6.23 1.13 8.92
CA THR A 142 6.71 0.02 9.76
C THR A 142 7.42 0.55 11.01
N LYS A 143 8.31 1.54 10.88
CA LYS A 143 8.97 2.16 12.03
C LYS A 143 8.00 2.81 13.00
N LEU A 144 6.94 3.45 12.52
CA LEU A 144 5.90 4.02 13.36
C LEU A 144 5.06 2.93 14.05
N GLU A 145 4.76 1.84 13.36
CA GLU A 145 4.07 0.68 13.93
C GLU A 145 4.91 -0.01 15.02
N ASP A 146 6.21 -0.21 14.79
CA ASP A 146 7.14 -0.79 15.77
C ASP A 146 7.25 0.10 17.01
N THR A 147 7.22 1.43 16.83
CA THR A 147 7.40 2.38 17.93
C THR A 147 6.11 2.60 18.73
N TYR A 148 4.97 2.70 18.04
CA TYR A 148 3.70 3.15 18.61
C TYR A 148 2.57 2.12 18.53
N GLY A 149 2.75 1.00 17.82
CA GLY A 149 1.70 0.02 17.58
C GLY A 149 1.27 -0.79 18.81
N GLY A 150 2.05 -0.74 19.88
CA GLY A 150 1.77 -1.49 21.10
C GLY A 150 2.01 -3.00 20.99
N ASN A 151 2.42 -3.47 19.83
CA ASN A 151 2.88 -4.84 19.60
C ASN A 151 4.39 -4.96 19.89
N LYS A 152 4.84 -4.50 21.06
CA LYS A 152 6.08 -5.08 21.56
C LYS A 152 5.77 -6.57 21.74
N PRO A 153 6.55 -7.47 21.15
CA PRO A 153 6.45 -8.87 21.55
C PRO A 153 6.51 -8.88 23.08
N PRO A 154 5.71 -9.71 23.76
CA PRO A 154 5.84 -9.87 25.21
C PRO A 154 7.33 -10.07 25.49
N PRO A 155 7.85 -9.54 26.64
CA PRO A 155 9.24 -9.77 27.01
C PRO A 155 9.52 -11.25 26.82
N GLU A 156 10.63 -11.56 26.15
CA GLU A 156 11.02 -12.93 25.80
C GLU A 156 10.78 -13.82 27.03
N ASP A 157 9.85 -14.75 26.90
CA ASP A 157 9.53 -15.69 27.97
C ASP A 157 10.59 -16.79 27.90
N THR A 158 11.69 -16.60 28.62
CA THR A 158 12.80 -17.56 28.73
C THR A 158 12.36 -18.91 29.31
N ASP A 159 11.19 -18.96 29.97
CA ASP A 159 10.61 -20.19 30.51
C ASP A 159 9.89 -21.02 29.40
N ARG A 160 9.76 -20.46 28.19
CA ARG A 160 9.09 -21.07 27.05
C ARG A 160 10.03 -21.83 26.11
N ASN A 161 11.28 -22.05 26.52
CA ASN A 161 12.23 -22.82 25.76
C ASN A 161 11.78 -24.29 25.65
N GLU A 162 11.45 -24.73 24.42
CA GLU A 162 10.94 -26.08 24.19
C GLU A 162 11.83 -26.84 23.18
N LEU A 163 12.14 -28.09 23.52
CA LEU A 163 12.84 -29.01 22.64
C LEU A 163 11.98 -30.28 22.47
N PHE A 164 11.46 -30.50 21.31
CA PHE A 164 10.78 -31.73 20.93
C PHE A 164 11.70 -32.58 20.07
N ALA A 165 12.07 -33.78 20.54
CA ALA A 165 12.85 -34.73 19.77
C ALA A 165 12.10 -36.05 19.67
N SER A 166 11.95 -36.61 18.46
CA SER A 166 11.31 -37.90 18.22
C SER A 166 12.09 -38.74 17.22
N LYS A 167 12.07 -40.09 17.41
CA LYS A 167 12.60 -41.00 16.40
C LYS A 167 11.49 -41.39 15.41
N THR A 168 11.79 -41.24 14.13
CA THR A 168 10.93 -41.77 13.07
C THR A 168 11.02 -43.30 12.99
N LEU A 169 10.04 -43.95 12.36
CA LEU A 169 10.01 -45.39 12.09
C LEU A 169 11.29 -45.91 11.41
N ASN A 170 12.01 -45.06 10.68
CA ASN A 170 13.27 -45.37 10.00
C ASN A 170 14.52 -45.06 10.84
N GLY A 171 14.36 -44.83 12.15
CA GLY A 171 15.47 -44.57 13.07
C GLY A 171 16.08 -43.17 13.01
N ARG A 172 15.56 -42.25 12.16
CA ARG A 172 16.04 -40.88 12.10
C ARG A 172 15.52 -40.08 13.29
N LEU A 173 16.36 -39.25 13.86
CA LEU A 173 15.98 -38.26 14.88
C LEU A 173 15.46 -36.99 14.20
N VAL A 174 14.26 -36.59 14.55
CA VAL A 174 13.71 -35.27 14.16
C VAL A 174 13.57 -34.44 15.44
N ALA A 175 14.16 -33.25 15.44
CA ALA A 175 14.04 -32.30 16.56
C ALA A 175 13.41 -31.01 16.05
N LYS A 176 12.48 -30.47 16.85
CA LYS A 176 11.91 -29.12 16.70
C LYS A 176 12.27 -28.37 17.96
N MET A 177 12.84 -27.18 17.78
CA MET A 177 13.35 -26.33 18.87
C MET A 177 12.68 -24.97 18.77
N ASP A 178 12.27 -24.43 19.92
CA ASP A 178 11.79 -23.05 20.08
C ASP A 178 12.52 -22.49 21.30
N PHE A 179 13.51 -21.64 21.06
CA PHE A 179 14.37 -21.06 22.07
C PHE A 179 14.36 -19.54 21.99
N ASP A 180 14.52 -18.88 23.14
CA ASP A 180 14.81 -17.45 23.20
C ASP A 180 16.11 -17.10 22.42
N ALA A 181 16.26 -15.83 22.06
CA ALA A 181 17.39 -15.38 21.21
C ALA A 181 18.76 -15.72 21.84
N ILE A 182 18.89 -15.60 23.17
CA ILE A 182 20.16 -15.83 23.89
C ILE A 182 20.51 -17.33 23.87
N THR A 183 19.52 -18.18 24.08
CA THR A 183 19.70 -19.64 24.09
C THR A 183 19.92 -20.18 22.66
N GLY A 184 19.21 -19.61 21.67
CA GLY A 184 19.39 -19.93 20.26
C GLY A 184 20.81 -19.56 19.74
N GLU A 185 21.32 -18.41 20.10
CA GLU A 185 22.68 -17.96 19.73
C GLU A 185 23.80 -18.85 20.31
N LYS A 186 23.63 -19.32 21.55
CA LYS A 186 24.55 -20.25 22.22
C LYS A 186 24.59 -21.64 21.59
N LEU A 187 23.52 -22.05 20.91
CA LEU A 187 23.44 -23.36 20.26
C LEU A 187 24.03 -23.35 18.83
N LEU A 188 24.15 -22.16 18.23
CA LEU A 188 24.66 -21.98 16.87
C LEU A 188 26.18 -21.68 16.84
N THR A 189 26.82 -21.45 18.01
CA THR A 189 28.27 -21.26 18.18
C THR A 189 28.94 -22.55 18.61
#